data_c9f6adaa52b42bfeecbeebd429f31cf3
#
_entry.id   c9f6adaa52b42bfeecbeebd429f31cf3
#
_cell.length_a   1.000
_cell.length_b   1.000
_cell.length_c   1.000
_cell.angle_alpha   90.00
_cell.angle_beta   90.00
_cell.angle_gamma   90.00
#
_symmetry.space_group_name_H-M   'P 1'
#
loop_
_entity.id
_entity.type
_entity.pdbx_description
1 polymer ?
#
loop_
_entity_poly.entity_id
_entity_poly.type
_entity_poly.pdbx_seq_one_letter_code
_entity_poly.pdbx_strand_id
1 'polypeptide(L)'
;MLFRSYRLLTSRAEYRLILRHDNADLRLTEMGHEIGLVKEEQYAAYLVKKAAVEAEIARLGKHRIKPTKEVQAFLETKGAAGLKDGILARDFLKRPEISYQEVAQFIPAPEEALDPKVIEQVEIQIKYEGYIKKAMEKVEKLKRMEAKRIPENIDYQAINGLATEAKQKLQKIQPETIAQASRISGVNPADISILMVYIEQGKIAKVQG
;
A
#
# COMPACT_ATOMS: atom_id res chain seq x y z
N MET A 1 -18.91 36.12 3.34
CA MET A 1 -18.86 34.67 3.07
C MET A 1 -17.55 34.15 3.62
N LEU A 2 -17.56 33.46 4.76
CA LEU A 2 -16.33 32.90 5.37
C LEU A 2 -16.00 31.60 4.64
N PHE A 3 -14.98 31.60 3.80
CA PHE A 3 -14.40 30.38 3.24
C PHE A 3 -13.75 29.57 4.39
N ARG A 4 -14.43 28.54 4.85
CA ARG A 4 -13.78 27.52 5.67
C ARG A 4 -12.95 26.63 4.77
N SER A 5 -11.64 26.91 4.66
CA SER A 5 -10.73 26.01 3.99
C SER A 5 -10.54 24.73 4.83
N TYR A 6 -10.74 23.58 4.23
CA TYR A 6 -10.42 22.31 4.86
C TYR A 6 -8.89 22.16 4.93
N ARG A 7 -8.31 22.13 6.13
CA ARG A 7 -6.91 21.81 6.31
C ARG A 7 -6.72 20.29 6.23
N LEU A 8 -6.08 19.83 5.16
CA LEU A 8 -5.66 18.45 5.04
C LEU A 8 -4.53 18.17 6.03
N LEU A 9 -4.84 17.45 7.09
CA LEU A 9 -3.85 16.97 8.05
C LEU A 9 -3.44 15.55 7.63
N THR A 10 -2.18 15.37 7.24
CA THR A 10 -1.62 14.07 6.85
C THR A 10 -1.73 13.01 7.97
N SER A 11 -1.79 13.45 9.24
CA SER A 11 -2.02 12.57 10.39
C SER A 11 -3.37 11.84 10.37
N ARG A 12 -4.34 12.33 9.61
CA ARG A 12 -5.66 11.70 9.44
C ARG A 12 -5.73 10.71 8.27
N ALA A 13 -4.68 10.65 7.44
CA ALA A 13 -4.63 9.70 6.33
C ALA A 13 -4.14 8.33 6.83
N GLU A 14 -5.03 7.34 6.81
CA GLU A 14 -4.73 5.97 7.27
C GLU A 14 -3.68 5.28 6.39
N TYR A 15 -3.70 5.51 5.07
CA TYR A 15 -2.80 4.88 4.09
C TYR A 15 -1.86 5.89 3.43
N ARG A 16 -1.11 6.66 4.23
CA ARG A 16 -0.24 7.75 3.77
C ARG A 16 0.80 7.34 2.74
N LEU A 17 1.31 6.11 2.80
CA LEU A 17 2.29 5.60 1.83
C LEU A 17 1.68 5.31 0.45
N ILE A 18 0.37 5.07 0.39
CA ILE A 18 -0.36 4.84 -0.86
C ILE A 18 -0.92 6.16 -1.39
N LEU A 19 -1.51 6.98 -0.49
CA LEU A 19 -2.21 8.22 -0.84
C LEU A 19 -1.27 9.42 -0.75
N ARG A 20 -0.27 9.47 -1.66
CA ARG A 20 0.68 10.57 -1.75
C ARG A 20 0.25 11.57 -2.82
N HIS A 21 0.71 12.84 -2.69
CA HIS A 21 0.47 13.86 -3.70
C HIS A 21 1.30 13.61 -4.97
N ASP A 22 2.52 13.09 -4.82
CA ASP A 22 3.46 12.80 -5.90
C ASP A 22 2.98 11.70 -6.86
N ASN A 23 2.11 10.80 -6.40
CA ASN A 23 1.54 9.73 -7.21
C ASN A 23 0.04 9.90 -7.50
N ALA A 24 -0.52 11.07 -7.24
CA ALA A 24 -1.95 11.31 -7.44
C ALA A 24 -2.37 11.14 -8.90
N ASP A 25 -1.53 11.57 -9.82
CA ASP A 25 -1.74 11.37 -11.25
C ASP A 25 -1.75 9.89 -11.63
N LEU A 26 -0.80 9.09 -11.13
CA LEU A 26 -0.72 7.64 -11.38
C LEU A 26 -1.93 6.86 -10.83
N ARG A 27 -2.63 7.40 -9.84
CA ARG A 27 -3.81 6.76 -9.23
C ARG A 27 -5.14 7.21 -9.81
N LEU A 28 -5.24 8.46 -10.22
CA LEU A 28 -6.53 9.11 -10.48
C LEU A 28 -6.75 9.53 -11.93
N THR A 29 -5.69 9.69 -12.75
CA THR A 29 -5.82 10.20 -14.11
C THR A 29 -6.62 9.27 -15.01
N GLU A 30 -6.42 7.96 -14.90
CA GLU A 30 -7.16 6.96 -15.68
C GLU A 30 -8.66 7.03 -15.38
N MET A 31 -9.03 7.00 -14.10
CA MET A 31 -10.42 7.16 -13.67
C MET A 31 -11.00 8.52 -14.09
N GLY A 32 -10.21 9.59 -13.93
CA GLY A 32 -10.63 10.94 -14.35
C GLY A 32 -10.89 11.06 -15.85
N HIS A 33 -10.12 10.34 -16.67
CA HIS A 33 -10.33 10.25 -18.12
C HIS A 33 -11.61 9.46 -18.45
N GLU A 34 -11.82 8.30 -17.83
CA GLU A 34 -13.02 7.46 -18.03
C GLU A 34 -14.33 8.22 -17.77
N ILE A 35 -14.34 9.11 -16.78
CA ILE A 35 -15.52 9.92 -16.44
C ILE A 35 -15.54 11.31 -17.12
N GLY A 36 -14.62 11.55 -18.05
CA GLY A 36 -14.58 12.78 -18.87
C GLY A 36 -14.05 14.05 -18.18
N LEU A 37 -13.39 13.92 -17.02
CA LEU A 37 -12.77 15.04 -16.30
C LEU A 37 -11.36 15.38 -16.78
N VAL A 38 -10.65 14.41 -17.34
CA VAL A 38 -9.28 14.56 -17.86
C VAL A 38 -9.33 14.58 -19.38
N LYS A 39 -8.72 15.62 -19.98
CA LYS A 39 -8.64 15.78 -21.43
C LYS A 39 -7.65 14.78 -22.04
N GLU A 40 -7.84 14.47 -23.33
CA GLU A 40 -7.03 13.50 -24.09
C GLU A 40 -5.53 13.82 -24.04
N GLU A 41 -5.15 15.09 -24.17
CA GLU A 41 -3.74 15.51 -24.11
C GLU A 41 -3.10 15.22 -22.75
N GLN A 42 -3.85 15.44 -21.66
CA GLN A 42 -3.38 15.17 -20.30
C GLN A 42 -3.28 13.67 -20.05
N TYR A 43 -4.22 12.90 -20.60
CA TYR A 43 -4.21 11.45 -20.51
C TYR A 43 -3.03 10.84 -21.30
N ALA A 44 -2.75 11.35 -22.50
CA ALA A 44 -1.58 10.93 -23.27
C ALA A 44 -0.26 11.19 -22.52
N ALA A 45 -0.10 12.37 -21.93
CA ALA A 45 1.08 12.71 -21.12
C ALA A 45 1.22 11.80 -19.90
N TYR A 46 0.11 11.44 -19.24
CA TYR A 46 0.08 10.47 -18.16
C TYR A 46 0.55 9.09 -18.61
N LEU A 47 0.08 8.59 -19.76
CA LEU A 47 0.48 7.27 -20.28
C LEU A 47 1.98 7.20 -20.56
N VAL A 48 2.56 8.26 -21.13
CA VAL A 48 4.01 8.38 -21.36
C VAL A 48 4.78 8.30 -20.04
N LYS A 49 4.35 9.07 -19.03
CA LYS A 49 4.99 9.03 -17.70
C LYS A 49 4.89 7.64 -17.06
N LYS A 50 3.71 7.04 -17.10
CA LYS A 50 3.46 5.69 -16.53
C LYS A 50 4.36 4.65 -17.18
N ALA A 51 4.41 4.62 -18.51
CA ALA A 51 5.26 3.71 -19.27
C ALA A 51 6.76 3.93 -18.98
N ALA A 52 7.21 5.17 -18.88
CA ALA A 52 8.60 5.49 -18.55
C ALA A 52 9.00 4.99 -17.14
N VAL A 53 8.13 5.17 -16.13
CA VAL A 53 8.36 4.66 -14.77
C VAL A 53 8.46 3.13 -14.76
N GLU A 54 7.52 2.44 -15.43
CA GLU A 54 7.49 0.97 -15.50
C GLU A 54 8.72 0.42 -16.24
N ALA A 55 9.08 1.01 -17.37
CA ALA A 55 10.25 0.64 -18.18
C ALA A 55 11.54 0.79 -17.37
N GLU A 56 11.69 1.89 -16.63
CA GLU A 56 12.89 2.14 -15.85
C GLU A 56 13.01 1.20 -14.65
N ILE A 57 11.93 0.91 -13.94
CA ILE A 57 11.93 -0.10 -12.87
C ILE A 57 12.32 -1.47 -13.44
N ALA A 58 11.81 -1.83 -14.60
CA ALA A 58 12.17 -3.08 -15.28
C ALA A 58 13.63 -3.10 -15.71
N ARG A 59 14.17 -1.98 -16.24
CA ARG A 59 15.57 -1.81 -16.61
C ARG A 59 16.50 -2.00 -15.41
N LEU A 60 16.22 -1.34 -14.28
CA LEU A 60 16.97 -1.50 -13.04
C LEU A 60 16.95 -2.95 -12.51
N GLY A 61 15.85 -3.67 -12.76
CA GLY A 61 15.72 -5.09 -12.42
C GLY A 61 16.54 -6.05 -13.31
N LYS A 62 17.02 -5.59 -14.46
CA LYS A 62 17.84 -6.39 -15.39
C LYS A 62 19.34 -6.18 -15.19
N HIS A 63 19.77 -5.01 -14.74
CA HIS A 63 21.18 -4.69 -14.57
C HIS A 63 21.70 -5.13 -13.21
N ARG A 64 22.90 -5.72 -13.22
CA ARG A 64 23.59 -6.19 -12.02
C ARG A 64 24.85 -5.37 -11.78
N ILE A 65 24.97 -4.81 -10.58
CA ILE A 65 26.15 -4.09 -10.11
C ILE A 65 27.09 -5.10 -9.44
N LYS A 66 28.33 -5.17 -9.93
CA LYS A 66 29.36 -6.06 -9.39
C LYS A 66 30.11 -5.40 -8.23
N PRO A 67 30.67 -6.15 -7.27
CA PRO A 67 31.46 -5.61 -6.15
C PRO A 67 32.88 -5.20 -6.58
N THR A 68 32.98 -4.24 -7.50
CA THR A 68 34.25 -3.68 -7.97
C THR A 68 34.89 -2.80 -6.88
N LYS A 69 36.18 -2.51 -7.02
CA LYS A 69 36.87 -1.60 -6.10
C LYS A 69 36.21 -0.23 -6.03
N GLU A 70 35.74 0.27 -7.17
CA GLU A 70 35.02 1.56 -7.27
C GLU A 70 33.71 1.55 -6.48
N VAL A 71 32.91 0.48 -6.63
CA VAL A 71 31.64 0.33 -5.89
C VAL A 71 31.90 0.20 -4.39
N GLN A 72 32.94 -0.53 -3.99
CA GLN A 72 33.31 -0.67 -2.57
C GLN A 72 33.76 0.67 -1.97
N ALA A 73 34.64 1.40 -2.66
CA ALA A 73 35.09 2.73 -2.23
C ALA A 73 33.91 3.72 -2.13
N PHE A 74 33.00 3.68 -3.11
CA PHE A 74 31.79 4.50 -3.06
C PHE A 74 30.93 4.17 -1.82
N LEU A 75 30.70 2.88 -1.52
CA LEU A 75 29.92 2.46 -0.35
C LEU A 75 30.59 2.90 0.97
N GLU A 76 31.91 2.84 1.05
CA GLU A 76 32.66 3.35 2.22
C GLU A 76 32.44 4.85 2.44
N THR A 77 32.43 5.65 1.36
CA THR A 77 32.14 7.11 1.47
C THR A 77 30.73 7.39 2.00
N LYS A 78 29.80 6.46 1.80
CA LYS A 78 28.42 6.55 2.29
C LYS A 78 28.22 5.96 3.70
N GLY A 79 29.24 5.35 4.29
CA GLY A 79 29.11 4.60 5.53
C GLY A 79 28.24 3.35 5.38
N ALA A 80 28.03 2.89 4.15
CA ALA A 80 27.19 1.74 3.85
C ALA A 80 28.00 0.44 3.83
N ALA A 81 27.34 -0.68 4.16
CA ALA A 81 28.01 -1.98 4.11
C ALA A 81 28.41 -2.35 2.67
N GLY A 82 29.65 -2.84 2.52
CA GLY A 82 30.17 -3.30 1.23
C GLY A 82 29.36 -4.44 0.63
N LEU A 83 29.55 -4.68 -0.67
CA LEU A 83 28.91 -5.81 -1.37
C LEU A 83 29.82 -7.04 -1.28
N LYS A 84 29.24 -8.18 -0.92
CA LYS A 84 29.92 -9.49 -1.02
C LYS A 84 29.81 -10.07 -2.43
N ASP A 85 28.62 -9.95 -3.02
CA ASP A 85 28.25 -10.46 -4.34
C ASP A 85 27.62 -9.36 -5.19
N GLY A 86 27.47 -9.64 -6.50
CA GLY A 86 26.76 -8.75 -7.41
C GLY A 86 25.28 -8.64 -7.05
N ILE A 87 24.76 -7.41 -7.00
CA ILE A 87 23.38 -7.07 -6.64
C ILE A 87 22.66 -6.47 -7.85
N LEU A 88 21.34 -6.67 -7.96
CA LEU A 88 20.54 -5.96 -8.95
C LEU A 88 20.51 -4.45 -8.65
N ALA A 89 20.58 -3.62 -9.68
CA ALA A 89 20.53 -2.16 -9.52
C ALA A 89 19.30 -1.69 -8.78
N ARG A 90 18.15 -2.36 -9.01
CA ARG A 90 16.91 -2.15 -8.24
C ARG A 90 17.09 -2.42 -6.75
N ASP A 91 17.78 -3.50 -6.37
CA ASP A 91 17.99 -3.83 -4.94
C ASP A 91 19.08 -2.97 -4.31
N PHE A 92 20.04 -2.50 -5.12
CA PHE A 92 21.03 -1.51 -4.69
C PHE A 92 20.37 -0.18 -4.34
N LEU A 93 19.39 0.28 -5.13
CA LEU A 93 18.61 1.49 -4.88
C LEU A 93 17.72 1.41 -3.63
N LYS A 94 17.36 0.20 -3.15
CA LYS A 94 16.59 0.04 -1.89
C LYS A 94 17.35 0.50 -0.64
N ARG A 95 18.69 0.66 -0.73
CA ARG A 95 19.48 1.15 0.39
C ARG A 95 19.16 2.62 0.67
N PRO A 96 18.90 3.02 1.93
CA PRO A 96 18.50 4.40 2.25
C PRO A 96 19.52 5.45 1.80
N GLU A 97 20.80 5.11 1.87
CA GLU A 97 21.93 5.99 1.56
C GLU A 97 22.16 6.22 0.06
N ILE A 98 21.51 5.41 -0.79
CA ILE A 98 21.75 5.38 -2.24
C ILE A 98 20.61 6.07 -2.96
N SER A 99 20.90 7.05 -3.80
CA SER A 99 19.96 7.72 -4.71
C SER A 99 19.95 7.09 -6.10
N TYR A 100 18.95 7.43 -6.90
CA TYR A 100 18.89 6.99 -8.30
C TYR A 100 20.10 7.44 -9.10
N GLN A 101 20.53 8.72 -8.94
CA GLN A 101 21.70 9.27 -9.66
C GLN A 101 22.98 8.52 -9.35
N GLU A 102 23.11 7.99 -8.14
CA GLU A 102 24.27 7.22 -7.72
C GLU A 102 24.24 5.82 -8.30
N VAL A 103 23.06 5.18 -8.36
CA VAL A 103 22.91 3.90 -9.08
C VAL A 103 23.25 4.03 -10.56
N ALA A 104 22.83 5.13 -11.18
CA ALA A 104 23.04 5.41 -12.60
C ALA A 104 24.54 5.49 -12.99
N GLN A 105 25.43 5.75 -12.04
CA GLN A 105 26.89 5.76 -12.29
C GLN A 105 27.47 4.36 -12.53
N PHE A 106 26.80 3.31 -12.08
CA PHE A 106 27.30 1.93 -12.12
C PHE A 106 26.57 1.04 -13.13
N ILE A 107 25.63 1.60 -13.89
CA ILE A 107 24.86 0.89 -14.92
C ILE A 107 24.85 1.69 -16.23
N PRO A 108 24.64 1.04 -17.41
CA PRO A 108 24.47 1.77 -18.65
C PRO A 108 23.35 2.81 -18.54
N ALA A 109 23.53 3.98 -19.18
CA ALA A 109 22.51 5.01 -19.22
C ALA A 109 21.22 4.48 -19.92
N PRO A 110 20.04 5.03 -19.60
CA PRO A 110 18.84 4.77 -20.40
C PRO A 110 18.99 5.34 -21.81
N GLU A 111 18.26 4.79 -22.78
CA GLU A 111 18.32 5.22 -24.18
C GLU A 111 17.91 6.69 -24.34
N GLU A 112 16.93 7.14 -23.56
CA GLU A 112 16.48 8.51 -23.53
C GLU A 112 16.62 9.09 -22.12
N ALA A 113 16.87 10.40 -22.05
CA ALA A 113 16.94 11.11 -20.78
C ALA A 113 15.58 11.07 -20.08
N LEU A 114 15.57 10.64 -18.83
CA LEU A 114 14.35 10.55 -18.03
C LEU A 114 13.96 11.89 -17.42
N ASP A 115 12.69 12.20 -17.43
CA ASP A 115 12.13 13.34 -16.70
C ASP A 115 12.42 13.19 -15.19
N PRO A 116 12.84 14.27 -14.50
CA PRO A 116 13.06 14.25 -13.06
C PRO A 116 11.91 13.67 -12.24
N LYS A 117 10.64 13.91 -12.66
CA LYS A 117 9.46 13.34 -12.01
C LYS A 117 9.34 11.82 -12.19
N VAL A 118 9.84 11.28 -13.30
CA VAL A 118 9.94 9.83 -13.51
C VAL A 118 10.97 9.24 -12.57
N ILE A 119 12.15 9.86 -12.48
CA ILE A 119 13.23 9.43 -11.58
C ILE A 119 12.76 9.42 -10.13
N GLU A 120 12.10 10.49 -9.68
CA GLU A 120 11.51 10.58 -8.33
C GLU A 120 10.53 9.44 -8.06
N GLN A 121 9.62 9.15 -9.00
CA GLN A 121 8.65 8.06 -8.84
C GLN A 121 9.30 6.69 -8.81
N VAL A 122 10.32 6.44 -9.65
CA VAL A 122 11.10 5.20 -9.65
C VAL A 122 11.79 4.99 -8.29
N GLU A 123 12.46 6.01 -7.78
CA GLU A 123 13.15 5.93 -6.50
C GLU A 123 12.19 5.67 -5.35
N ILE A 124 11.09 6.42 -5.27
CA ILE A 124 10.07 6.24 -4.24
C ILE A 124 9.44 4.84 -4.31
N GLN A 125 9.04 4.39 -5.52
CA GLN A 125 8.40 3.09 -5.66
C GLN A 125 9.32 1.94 -5.24
N ILE A 126 10.59 1.99 -5.59
CA ILE A 126 11.57 0.96 -5.24
C ILE A 126 11.88 0.97 -3.74
N LYS A 127 12.16 2.12 -3.16
CA LYS A 127 12.51 2.24 -1.74
C LYS A 127 11.37 1.87 -0.81
N TYR A 128 10.14 2.22 -1.19
CA TYR A 128 8.96 1.96 -0.36
C TYR A 128 8.19 0.70 -0.77
N GLU A 129 8.67 -0.09 -1.74
CA GLU A 129 7.98 -1.28 -2.26
C GLU A 129 7.48 -2.21 -1.16
N GLY A 130 8.35 -2.57 -0.21
CA GLY A 130 7.99 -3.47 0.89
C GLY A 130 6.92 -2.91 1.83
N TYR A 131 6.96 -1.62 2.09
CA TYR A 131 5.96 -0.94 2.91
C TYR A 131 4.63 -0.78 2.18
N ILE A 132 4.67 -0.43 0.89
CA ILE A 132 3.48 -0.32 0.03
C ILE A 132 2.80 -1.68 -0.07
N LYS A 133 3.55 -2.76 -0.30
CA LYS A 133 3.02 -4.13 -0.34
C LYS A 133 2.29 -4.49 0.96
N LYS A 134 2.90 -4.27 2.12
CA LYS A 134 2.25 -4.50 3.42
C LYS A 134 1.00 -3.65 3.63
N ALA A 135 1.01 -2.40 3.16
CA ALA A 135 -0.16 -1.52 3.25
C ALA A 135 -1.30 -2.03 2.35
N MET A 136 -0.99 -2.47 1.11
CA MET A 136 -1.97 -3.07 0.20
C MET A 136 -2.56 -4.36 0.73
N GLU A 137 -1.76 -5.24 1.34
CA GLU A 137 -2.25 -6.45 2.00
C GLU A 137 -3.27 -6.14 3.11
N LYS A 138 -3.03 -5.06 3.88
CA LYS A 138 -4.00 -4.58 4.88
C LYS A 138 -5.29 -4.06 4.24
N VAL A 139 -5.19 -3.30 3.15
CA VAL A 139 -6.36 -2.80 2.39
C VAL A 139 -7.19 -3.97 1.86
N GLU A 140 -6.54 -4.95 1.25
CA GLU A 140 -7.23 -6.15 0.74
C GLU A 140 -7.90 -6.96 1.85
N LYS A 141 -7.24 -7.09 3.00
CA LYS A 141 -7.84 -7.73 4.18
C LYS A 141 -9.09 -6.97 4.64
N LEU A 142 -9.02 -5.63 4.72
CA LEU A 142 -10.17 -4.78 5.06
C LEU A 142 -11.31 -4.94 4.08
N LYS A 143 -11.04 -4.89 2.76
CA LYS A 143 -12.06 -5.10 1.73
C LYS A 143 -12.75 -6.46 1.87
N ARG A 144 -11.99 -7.53 2.13
CA ARG A 144 -12.57 -8.86 2.38
C ARG A 144 -13.45 -8.89 3.62
N MET A 145 -13.03 -8.20 4.69
CA MET A 145 -13.83 -8.07 5.92
C MET A 145 -15.09 -7.23 5.68
N GLU A 146 -15.00 -6.16 4.88
CA GLU A 146 -16.17 -5.33 4.52
C GLU A 146 -17.20 -6.10 3.70
N ALA A 147 -16.73 -6.95 2.79
CA ALA A 147 -17.62 -7.80 1.99
C ALA A 147 -18.26 -8.94 2.79
N LYS A 148 -17.69 -9.31 3.94
CA LYS A 148 -18.18 -10.44 4.75
C LYS A 148 -19.34 -10.00 5.63
N ARG A 149 -20.54 -10.41 5.26
CA ARG A 149 -21.76 -10.15 6.03
C ARG A 149 -21.84 -11.01 7.28
N ILE A 150 -22.37 -10.42 8.35
CA ILE A 150 -22.76 -11.13 9.57
C ILE A 150 -24.23 -11.53 9.41
N PRO A 151 -24.59 -12.79 9.66
CA PRO A 151 -25.98 -13.22 9.60
C PRO A 151 -26.87 -12.45 10.59
N GLU A 152 -28.06 -12.04 10.16
CA GLU A 152 -28.98 -11.23 10.96
C GLU A 152 -29.40 -11.93 12.26
N ASN A 153 -29.48 -13.27 12.27
CA ASN A 153 -29.94 -14.05 13.42
C ASN A 153 -28.77 -14.66 14.23
N ILE A 154 -27.62 -14.00 14.28
CA ILE A 154 -26.48 -14.47 15.03
C ILE A 154 -26.68 -14.27 16.52
N ASP A 155 -26.53 -15.34 17.31
CA ASP A 155 -26.51 -15.23 18.77
C ASP A 155 -25.08 -15.01 19.26
N TYR A 156 -24.73 -13.75 19.54
CA TYR A 156 -23.41 -13.40 20.06
C TYR A 156 -23.13 -13.97 21.45
N GLN A 157 -24.17 -14.28 22.24
CA GLN A 157 -24.02 -14.87 23.58
C GLN A 157 -23.52 -16.32 23.50
N ALA A 158 -23.94 -17.05 22.47
CA ALA A 158 -23.56 -18.43 22.23
C ALA A 158 -22.12 -18.59 21.70
N ILE A 159 -21.47 -17.51 21.28
CA ILE A 159 -20.10 -17.57 20.73
C ILE A 159 -19.09 -17.68 21.87
N ASN A 160 -18.47 -18.87 21.99
CA ASN A 160 -17.42 -19.10 22.97
C ASN A 160 -16.13 -18.33 22.59
N GLY A 161 -15.51 -17.71 23.61
CA GLY A 161 -14.25 -16.99 23.43
C GLY A 161 -14.39 -15.49 23.15
N LEU A 162 -15.57 -14.98 22.82
CA LEU A 162 -15.81 -13.54 22.77
C LEU A 162 -15.78 -12.93 24.17
N ALA A 163 -15.12 -11.78 24.31
CA ALA A 163 -15.16 -11.01 25.55
C ALA A 163 -16.59 -10.56 25.87
N THR A 164 -16.92 -10.51 27.16
CA THR A 164 -18.28 -10.12 27.64
C THR A 164 -18.71 -8.77 27.12
N GLU A 165 -17.78 -7.78 27.12
CA GLU A 165 -18.05 -6.44 26.56
C GLU A 165 -18.33 -6.50 25.06
N ALA A 166 -17.54 -7.28 24.30
CA ALA A 166 -17.74 -7.46 22.86
C ALA A 166 -19.11 -8.07 22.56
N LYS A 167 -19.54 -9.11 23.31
CA LYS A 167 -20.87 -9.73 23.20
C LYS A 167 -21.99 -8.69 23.38
N GLN A 168 -21.91 -7.89 24.44
CA GLN A 168 -22.91 -6.87 24.74
C GLN A 168 -22.97 -5.79 23.66
N LYS A 169 -21.82 -5.33 23.18
CA LYS A 169 -21.72 -4.29 22.14
C LYS A 169 -22.23 -4.80 20.79
N LEU A 170 -21.81 -5.99 20.37
CA LEU A 170 -22.25 -6.62 19.12
C LEU A 170 -23.76 -6.88 19.15
N GLN A 171 -24.29 -7.39 20.25
CA GLN A 171 -25.73 -7.62 20.44
C GLN A 171 -26.56 -6.33 20.38
N LYS A 172 -26.02 -5.23 20.95
CA LYS A 172 -26.71 -3.93 20.96
C LYS A 172 -26.72 -3.25 19.60
N ILE A 173 -25.58 -3.31 18.88
CA ILE A 173 -25.36 -2.55 17.64
C ILE A 173 -25.79 -3.37 16.40
N GLN A 174 -25.70 -4.68 16.46
CA GLN A 174 -26.04 -5.62 15.37
C GLN A 174 -25.38 -5.22 14.03
N PRO A 175 -24.04 -5.21 13.95
CA PRO A 175 -23.36 -4.80 12.74
C PRO A 175 -23.64 -5.78 11.60
N GLU A 176 -23.85 -5.26 10.38
CA GLU A 176 -24.13 -6.05 9.18
C GLU A 176 -22.89 -6.73 8.60
N THR A 177 -21.70 -6.17 8.86
CA THR A 177 -20.44 -6.66 8.32
C THR A 177 -19.35 -6.79 9.40
N ILE A 178 -18.38 -7.64 9.13
CA ILE A 178 -17.21 -7.81 10.00
C ILE A 178 -16.44 -6.49 10.16
N ALA A 179 -16.36 -5.66 9.11
CA ALA A 179 -15.71 -4.35 9.19
C ALA A 179 -16.49 -3.38 10.09
N GLN A 180 -17.81 -3.38 10.06
CA GLN A 180 -18.61 -2.59 11.01
C GLN A 180 -18.37 -3.07 12.44
N ALA A 181 -18.35 -4.38 12.68
CA ALA A 181 -18.05 -4.96 13.98
C ALA A 181 -16.68 -4.54 14.52
N SER A 182 -15.66 -4.50 13.67
CA SER A 182 -14.28 -4.12 14.05
C SER A 182 -14.10 -2.65 14.45
N ARG A 183 -15.03 -1.77 14.05
CA ARG A 183 -15.04 -0.33 14.40
C ARG A 183 -15.78 -0.04 15.70
N ILE A 184 -16.41 -1.04 16.32
CA ILE A 184 -17.14 -0.86 17.57
C ILE A 184 -16.15 -0.75 18.73
N SER A 185 -16.22 0.34 19.50
CA SER A 185 -15.42 0.50 20.71
C SER A 185 -15.74 -0.61 21.73
N GLY A 186 -14.72 -1.33 22.21
CA GLY A 186 -14.87 -2.48 23.09
C GLY A 186 -14.86 -3.85 22.36
N VAL A 187 -14.78 -3.87 21.03
CA VAL A 187 -14.52 -5.06 20.23
C VAL A 187 -13.07 -5.03 19.76
N ASN A 188 -12.30 -6.02 20.16
CA ASN A 188 -10.87 -6.09 19.84
C ASN A 188 -10.58 -7.03 18.65
N PRO A 189 -9.36 -7.01 18.08
CA PRO A 189 -9.01 -7.86 16.93
C PRO A 189 -9.13 -9.37 17.19
N ALA A 190 -8.98 -9.83 18.45
CA ALA A 190 -9.18 -11.22 18.81
C ALA A 190 -10.66 -11.62 18.73
N ASP A 191 -11.56 -10.74 19.21
CA ASP A 191 -13.00 -10.95 19.10
C ASP A 191 -13.45 -11.05 17.64
N ILE A 192 -12.91 -10.19 16.76
CA ILE A 192 -13.17 -10.23 15.32
C ILE A 192 -12.71 -11.55 14.71
N SER A 193 -11.52 -12.04 15.09
CA SER A 193 -11.00 -13.33 14.61
C SER A 193 -11.91 -14.49 15.01
N ILE A 194 -12.38 -14.51 16.26
CA ILE A 194 -13.32 -15.51 16.76
C ILE A 194 -14.66 -15.45 16.00
N LEU A 195 -15.19 -14.24 15.82
CA LEU A 195 -16.43 -14.02 15.08
C LEU A 195 -16.32 -14.51 13.63
N MET A 196 -15.19 -14.23 12.96
CA MET A 196 -14.93 -14.72 11.60
C MET A 196 -14.91 -16.24 11.52
N VAL A 197 -14.20 -16.91 12.44
CA VAL A 197 -14.15 -18.38 12.49
C VAL A 197 -15.54 -18.98 12.77
N TYR A 198 -16.31 -18.37 13.66
CA TYR A 198 -17.66 -18.81 13.96
C TYR A 198 -18.58 -18.75 12.74
N ILE A 199 -18.52 -17.64 11.98
CA ILE A 199 -19.31 -17.50 10.75
C ILE A 199 -18.84 -18.48 9.67
N GLU A 200 -17.54 -18.72 9.52
CA GLU A 200 -16.99 -19.66 8.54
C GLU A 200 -17.34 -21.12 8.84
N GLN A 201 -17.41 -21.48 10.10
CA GLN A 201 -17.79 -22.84 10.51
C GLN A 201 -19.29 -23.14 10.33
N GLY A 202 -20.07 -22.16 9.88
CA GLY A 202 -21.52 -22.33 9.72
C GLY A 202 -22.26 -22.66 11.03
N LYS A 203 -21.62 -22.43 12.18
CA LYS A 203 -22.22 -22.61 13.51
C LYS A 203 -23.22 -21.50 13.84
N ILE A 204 -24.00 -21.09 12.85
CA ILE A 204 -25.17 -20.26 13.08
C ILE A 204 -26.16 -21.20 13.75
N ALA A 205 -26.34 -21.05 15.05
CA ALA A 205 -27.38 -21.78 15.73
C ALA A 205 -28.70 -21.55 14.97
N LYS A 206 -29.24 -22.63 14.39
CA LYS A 206 -30.63 -22.61 13.90
C LYS A 206 -31.44 -22.21 15.13
N VAL A 207 -31.95 -20.99 15.14
CA VAL A 207 -32.99 -20.61 16.07
C VAL A 207 -34.14 -21.59 15.75
N GLN A 208 -34.34 -22.55 16.62
CA GLN A 208 -35.52 -23.42 16.56
C GLN A 208 -36.74 -22.50 16.68
N GLY A 209 -37.51 -22.41 15.63
CA GLY A 209 -38.83 -21.79 15.64
C GLY A 209 -39.84 -22.60 16.44
#